data_f6e59d6865cec5617238b1d44f8494b3
#
_entry.id   f6e59d6865cec5617238b1d44f8494b3
#
_cell.length_a   1.000
_cell.length_b   1.000
_cell.length_c   1.000
_cell.angle_alpha   90.00
_cell.angle_beta   90.00
_cell.angle_gamma   90.00
#
_symmetry.space_group_name_H-M   'P 1'
#
loop_
_entity.id
_entity.type
_entity.pdbx_description
1 polymer ?
#
loop_
_entity_poly.entity_id
_entity_poly.type
_entity_poly.pdbx_seq_one_letter_code
_entity_poly.pdbx_strand_id
1 'polypeptide(L)'
;MADVTYYVALPFLQDDAGSPVAGTGEECQSSSAALRRAEILSKAEGNIGAVAFSRTGDPMIGEFSDAQLLRKFGNVPDDLSAL
;
A
#
# COMPACT_ATOMS: atom_id res chain seq x y z
N MET A 1 12.26 -19.48 -12.18
CA MET A 1 11.98 -19.15 -10.86
C MET A 1 12.39 -17.79 -10.46
N ALA A 2 11.61 -16.82 -10.73
CA ALA A 2 12.01 -15.47 -10.47
C ALA A 2 10.95 -14.79 -9.64
N ASP A 3 10.82 -15.25 -8.40
CA ASP A 3 9.95 -14.54 -7.48
C ASP A 3 10.52 -13.17 -7.19
N VAL A 4 9.68 -12.17 -7.35
CA VAL A 4 10.03 -10.79 -7.11
C VAL A 4 9.14 -10.26 -6.00
N THR A 5 9.72 -9.51 -5.07
CA THR A 5 8.95 -8.84 -4.03
C THR A 5 8.79 -7.38 -4.40
N TYR A 6 7.54 -6.94 -4.45
CA TYR A 6 7.21 -5.55 -4.67
C TYR A 6 6.86 -4.90 -3.34
N TYR A 7 7.37 -3.71 -3.10
CA TYR A 7 7.07 -2.91 -1.91
C TYR A 7 6.28 -1.71 -2.38
N VAL A 8 5.13 -1.48 -1.76
CA VAL A 8 4.19 -0.46 -2.23
C VAL A 8 3.76 0.43 -1.08
N ALA A 9 3.70 1.72 -1.34
CA ALA A 9 3.09 2.70 -0.47
C ALA A 9 1.76 3.12 -1.11
N LEU A 10 0.66 2.96 -0.38
CA LEU A 10 -0.68 3.20 -0.92
C LEU A 10 -1.41 4.23 -0.06
N PRO A 11 -1.72 5.41 -0.60
CA PRO A 11 -2.48 6.39 0.15
C PRO A 11 -3.96 6.06 0.17
N PHE A 12 -4.64 6.53 1.21
CA PHE A 12 -6.09 6.44 1.32
C PHE A 12 -6.68 7.82 1.39
N LEU A 13 -7.76 8.04 0.64
CA LEU A 13 -8.51 9.26 0.62
C LEU A 13 -9.91 8.99 1.14
N GLN A 14 -10.70 10.03 1.30
CA GLN A 14 -12.07 9.92 1.73
C GLN A 14 -12.98 10.23 0.54
N ASP A 15 -13.97 9.38 0.30
CA ASP A 15 -14.93 9.65 -0.76
C ASP A 15 -16.00 10.63 -0.27
N ASP A 16 -16.98 10.94 -1.12
CA ASP A 16 -18.05 11.91 -0.78
C ASP A 16 -18.89 11.45 0.40
N ALA A 17 -18.96 10.15 0.65
CA ALA A 17 -19.71 9.60 1.78
C ALA A 17 -18.87 9.52 3.05
N GLY A 18 -17.60 9.93 3.00
CA GLY A 18 -16.72 9.85 4.14
C GLY A 18 -16.04 8.50 4.32
N SER A 19 -16.17 7.61 3.37
CA SER A 19 -15.55 6.28 3.45
C SER A 19 -14.12 6.31 2.90
N PRO A 20 -13.19 5.55 3.50
CA PRO A 20 -11.84 5.51 2.98
C PRO A 20 -11.78 4.75 1.65
N VAL A 21 -11.09 5.32 0.68
CA VAL A 21 -10.86 4.69 -0.62
C VAL A 21 -9.37 4.74 -0.95
N ALA A 22 -8.88 3.69 -1.58
CA ALA A 22 -7.48 3.62 -1.97
C ALA A 22 -7.20 4.57 -3.13
N GLY A 23 -6.09 5.27 -3.05
CA GLY A 23 -5.60 6.10 -4.15
C GLY A 23 -4.69 5.30 -5.07
N THR A 24 -3.69 5.96 -5.64
CA THR A 24 -2.74 5.32 -6.53
C THR A 24 -1.54 4.84 -5.74
N GLY A 25 -1.25 3.53 -5.81
CA GLY A 25 -0.08 2.97 -5.13
C GLY A 25 1.22 3.37 -5.81
N GLU A 26 2.27 3.52 -5.02
CA GLU A 26 3.61 3.82 -5.51
C GLU A 26 4.54 2.67 -5.18
N GLU A 27 5.19 2.13 -6.18
CA GLU A 27 6.17 1.08 -5.98
C GLU A 27 7.44 1.67 -5.42
N CYS A 28 8.01 1.00 -4.41
CA CYS A 28 9.24 1.41 -3.74
C CYS A 28 10.26 0.30 -3.86
N GLN A 29 11.54 0.63 -3.60
CA GLN A 29 12.63 -0.31 -3.82
C GLN A 29 12.92 -1.22 -2.63
N SER A 30 12.37 -0.88 -1.46
CA SER A 30 12.61 -1.66 -0.25
C SER A 30 11.48 -1.43 0.73
N SER A 31 11.43 -2.26 1.78
CA SER A 31 10.45 -2.09 2.84
C SER A 31 10.64 -0.74 3.54
N SER A 32 11.89 -0.34 3.78
CA SER A 32 12.18 0.95 4.42
C SER A 32 11.68 2.12 3.57
N ALA A 33 11.89 2.04 2.26
CA ALA A 33 11.42 3.07 1.34
C ALA A 33 9.91 3.14 1.33
N ALA A 34 9.23 1.98 1.32
CA ALA A 34 7.77 1.94 1.34
C ALA A 34 7.22 2.52 2.63
N LEU A 35 7.84 2.20 3.77
CA LEU A 35 7.42 2.74 5.06
C LEU A 35 7.55 4.25 5.09
N ARG A 36 8.70 4.76 4.64
CA ARG A 36 8.95 6.19 4.61
C ARG A 36 7.96 6.92 3.69
N ARG A 37 7.75 6.36 2.52
CA ARG A 37 6.84 6.97 1.54
C ARG A 37 5.40 6.96 2.05
N ALA A 38 4.96 5.85 2.64
CA ALA A 38 3.61 5.75 3.20
C ALA A 38 3.40 6.77 4.31
N GLU A 39 4.40 6.98 5.16
CA GLU A 39 4.31 7.99 6.21
C GLU A 39 4.13 9.38 5.61
N ILE A 40 4.91 9.72 4.58
CA ILE A 40 4.79 11.01 3.89
C ILE A 40 3.40 11.13 3.25
N LEU A 41 2.95 10.09 2.57
CA LEU A 41 1.64 10.12 1.92
C LEU A 41 0.51 10.28 2.92
N SER A 42 0.63 9.68 4.09
CA SER A 42 -0.41 9.77 5.12
C SER A 42 -0.61 11.19 5.62
N LYS A 43 0.42 12.01 5.52
CA LYS A 43 0.39 13.41 5.98
C LYS A 43 0.11 14.38 4.85
N ALA A 44 0.05 13.91 3.62
CA ALA A 44 -0.20 14.78 2.47
C ALA A 44 -1.62 15.30 2.49
N GLU A 45 -1.78 16.52 2.02
CA GLU A 45 -3.09 17.16 1.98
C GLU A 45 -4.05 16.35 1.10
N GLY A 46 -5.26 16.15 1.60
CA GLY A 46 -6.28 15.36 0.90
C GLY A 46 -6.26 13.87 1.23
N ASN A 47 -5.21 13.38 1.85
CA ASN A 47 -5.14 11.99 2.26
C ASN A 47 -5.52 11.83 3.72
N ILE A 48 -6.17 10.71 4.07
CA ILE A 48 -6.55 10.44 5.45
C ILE A 48 -5.63 9.41 6.09
N GLY A 49 -4.84 8.71 5.30
CA GLY A 49 -3.91 7.72 5.79
C GLY A 49 -3.16 7.07 4.64
N ALA A 50 -2.36 6.08 4.96
CA ALA A 50 -1.61 5.31 3.97
C ALA A 50 -1.18 3.99 4.57
N VAL A 51 -0.89 3.02 3.71
CA VAL A 51 -0.33 1.75 4.14
C VAL A 51 0.92 1.46 3.34
N ALA A 52 1.85 0.74 3.98
CA ALA A 52 2.98 0.13 3.29
C ALA A 52 2.76 -1.37 3.30
N PHE A 53 2.90 -2.00 2.16
CA PHE A 53 2.73 -3.45 2.08
C PHE A 53 3.71 -4.03 1.05
N SER A 54 3.88 -5.34 1.10
CA SER A 54 4.70 -6.05 0.12
C SER A 54 3.89 -7.17 -0.51
N ARG A 55 4.27 -7.53 -1.71
CA ARG A 55 3.66 -8.65 -2.42
C ARG A 55 4.75 -9.36 -3.20
N THR A 56 4.80 -10.68 -3.05
CA THR A 56 5.81 -11.51 -3.69
C THR A 56 5.14 -12.42 -4.69
N GLY A 57 5.74 -12.58 -5.85
CA GLY A 57 5.23 -13.47 -6.87
C GLY A 57 6.12 -13.52 -8.09
N ASP A 58 5.67 -14.26 -9.09
CA ASP A 58 6.37 -14.40 -10.35
C ASP A 58 5.63 -13.62 -11.43
N PRO A 59 6.19 -12.48 -11.88
CA PRO A 59 5.51 -11.68 -12.92
C PRO A 59 5.39 -12.38 -14.27
N MET A 60 6.22 -13.40 -14.51
CA MET A 60 6.17 -14.13 -15.77
C MET A 60 4.90 -14.95 -15.90
N ILE A 61 4.39 -15.47 -14.81
CA ILE A 61 3.16 -16.26 -14.81
C ILE A 61 1.99 -15.53 -14.16
N GLY A 62 2.23 -14.33 -13.64
CA GLY A 62 1.16 -13.51 -13.06
C GLY A 62 0.64 -13.99 -11.73
N GLU A 63 1.35 -14.87 -11.04
CA GLU A 63 0.91 -15.38 -9.74
C GLU A 63 1.60 -14.65 -8.62
N PHE A 64 0.81 -14.09 -7.73
CA PHE A 64 1.31 -13.35 -6.58
C PHE A 64 0.66 -13.83 -5.30
N SER A 65 1.44 -13.86 -4.23
CA SER A 65 0.93 -14.13 -2.88
C SER A 65 0.06 -12.97 -2.41
N ASP A 66 -0.68 -13.20 -1.34
CA ASP A 66 -1.43 -12.13 -0.70
C ASP A 66 -0.48 -11.04 -0.22
N ALA A 67 -0.97 -9.81 -0.25
CA ALA A 67 -0.19 -8.69 0.24
C ALA A 67 0.11 -8.84 1.73
N GLN A 68 1.35 -8.51 2.12
CA GLN A 68 1.75 -8.52 3.51
C GLN A 68 1.84 -7.10 4.01
N LEU A 69 0.99 -6.76 4.96
CA LEU A 69 0.97 -5.43 5.53
C LEU A 69 2.25 -5.19 6.32
N LEU A 70 2.97 -4.13 5.97
CA LEU A 70 4.17 -3.72 6.71
C LEU A 70 3.78 -2.75 7.82
N ARG A 71 2.96 -1.74 7.51
CA ARG A 71 2.52 -0.77 8.50
C ARG A 71 1.35 0.05 7.97
N LYS A 72 0.48 0.49 8.88
CA LYS A 72 -0.61 1.42 8.59
C LYS A 72 -0.30 2.78 9.23
N PHE A 73 -0.63 3.84 8.51
CA PHE A 73 -0.47 5.21 9.00
C PHE A 73 -1.81 5.93 8.87
N GLY A 74 -2.26 6.55 9.95
CA GLY A 74 -3.48 7.34 9.93
C GLY A 74 -4.75 6.51 9.86
N ASN A 75 -5.78 7.04 9.19
CA ASN A 75 -7.07 6.39 9.08
C ASN A 75 -7.10 5.51 7.84
N VAL A 76 -7.01 4.21 8.05
CA VAL A 76 -7.13 3.23 6.97
C VAL A 76 -8.09 2.13 7.42
N PRO A 77 -8.74 1.42 6.49
CA PRO A 77 -9.64 0.32 6.86
C PRO A 77 -8.91 -0.79 7.59
N ASP A 78 -9.59 -1.43 8.53
CA ASP A 78 -9.02 -2.60 9.20
C ASP A 78 -8.93 -3.79 8.25
N ASP A 79 -9.86 -3.89 7.32
CA ASP A 79 -9.87 -4.96 6.34
C ASP A 79 -9.18 -4.50 5.07
N LEU A 80 -7.97 -4.97 4.87
CA LEU A 80 -7.16 -4.65 3.68
C LEU A 80 -7.08 -5.83 2.72
N SER A 81 -8.07 -6.72 2.75
CA SER A 81 -8.06 -7.91 1.90
C SER A 81 -8.16 -7.57 0.41
N ALA A 82 -8.55 -6.35 0.07
CA ALA A 82 -8.63 -5.92 -1.32
C ALA A 82 -7.27 -5.48 -1.91
N LEU A 83 -6.23 -5.47 -1.12
CA LEU A 83 -4.90 -5.10 -1.60
C LEU A 83 -4.30 -6.14 -2.54
#